data_4a16b1dc9faef29971f44f7795ec832d
#
_entry.id   4a16b1dc9faef29971f44f7795ec832d
#
_cell.length_a   1.000
_cell.length_b   1.000
_cell.length_c   1.000
_cell.angle_alpha   90.00
_cell.angle_beta   90.00
_cell.angle_gamma   90.00
#
_symmetry.space_group_name_H-M   'P 1'
#
loop_
_entity.id
_entity.type
_entity.pdbx_description
1 polymer ?
#
loop_
_entity_poly.entity_id
_entity_poly.type
_entity_poly.pdbx_seq_one_letter_code
_entity_poly.pdbx_strand_id
1 'polypeptide(L)'
;MDWLSARHENVDTYLADPLCGFTCTSAFFYDLFSGIDFANDPKHLKQMPTELPIILLSGQDDPVGGMGKEVLKLKKRLEDCGMKHVHLTLYPHKRHELLNEDNRYEVYEHILKFINIYG
;
A
#
# COMPACT_ATOMS: atom_id res chain seq x y z
N MET A 1 -2.95 -10.68 -15.29
CA MET A 1 -2.91 -9.90 -14.03
C MET A 1 -1.50 -9.75 -13.46
N ASP A 2 -0.57 -9.36 -14.31
CA ASP A 2 0.85 -9.24 -13.91
C ASP A 2 1.15 -8.17 -12.85
N TRP A 3 0.22 -7.27 -12.59
CA TRP A 3 0.41 -6.22 -11.59
C TRP A 3 0.23 -6.71 -10.15
N LEU A 4 -0.52 -7.80 -9.96
CA LEU A 4 -0.96 -8.28 -8.65
C LEU A 4 0.20 -8.84 -7.84
N SER A 5 0.91 -9.80 -8.38
CA SER A 5 2.00 -10.50 -7.71
C SER A 5 3.06 -10.97 -8.72
N ALA A 6 4.32 -11.05 -8.29
CA ALA A 6 5.39 -11.71 -9.05
C ALA A 6 5.27 -13.24 -8.96
N ARG A 7 4.51 -13.76 -8.00
CA ARG A 7 4.24 -15.18 -7.80
C ARG A 7 3.04 -15.63 -8.63
N HIS A 8 3.28 -16.52 -9.60
CA HIS A 8 2.23 -16.99 -10.52
C HIS A 8 1.08 -17.70 -9.80
N GLU A 9 1.37 -18.57 -8.82
CA GLU A 9 0.32 -19.26 -8.07
C GLU A 9 -0.63 -18.32 -7.35
N ASN A 10 -0.15 -17.15 -6.90
CA ASN A 10 -1.02 -16.14 -6.28
C ASN A 10 -1.97 -15.54 -7.32
N VAL A 11 -1.47 -15.25 -8.51
CA VAL A 11 -2.28 -14.76 -9.65
C VAL A 11 -3.32 -15.80 -10.05
N ASP A 12 -2.94 -17.07 -10.16
CA ASP A 12 -3.85 -18.17 -10.52
C ASP A 12 -4.95 -18.37 -9.46
N THR A 13 -4.61 -18.27 -8.19
CA THR A 13 -5.56 -18.34 -7.08
C THR A 13 -6.58 -17.20 -7.16
N TYR A 14 -6.11 -15.97 -7.40
CA TYR A 14 -6.99 -14.81 -7.57
C TYR A 14 -7.95 -14.97 -8.77
N LEU A 15 -7.45 -15.47 -9.90
CA LEU A 15 -8.25 -15.68 -11.10
C LEU A 15 -9.29 -16.81 -10.96
N ALA A 16 -9.01 -17.79 -10.13
CA ALA A 16 -9.90 -18.92 -9.85
C ALA A 16 -10.98 -18.58 -8.81
N ASP A 17 -10.81 -17.53 -8.02
CA ASP A 17 -11.75 -17.15 -6.96
C ASP A 17 -12.97 -16.40 -7.56
N PRO A 18 -14.20 -16.94 -7.42
CA PRO A 18 -15.42 -16.31 -7.94
C PRO A 18 -15.75 -14.98 -7.25
N LEU A 19 -15.14 -14.68 -6.10
CA LEU A 19 -15.30 -13.41 -5.38
C LEU A 19 -14.30 -12.34 -5.83
N CYS A 20 -13.38 -12.70 -6.73
CA CYS A 20 -12.36 -11.80 -7.26
C CYS A 20 -12.65 -11.43 -8.71
N GLY A 21 -12.16 -10.28 -9.16
CA GLY A 21 -12.19 -9.88 -10.57
C GLY A 21 -13.57 -9.53 -11.14
N PHE A 22 -14.59 -9.38 -10.32
CA PHE A 22 -15.93 -8.97 -10.76
C PHE A 22 -15.97 -7.48 -11.17
N THR A 23 -16.93 -7.12 -12.01
CA THR A 23 -17.12 -5.74 -12.44
C THR A 23 -17.87 -4.96 -11.37
N CYS A 24 -17.24 -3.94 -10.81
CA CYS A 24 -17.87 -3.04 -9.87
C CYS A 24 -18.82 -2.05 -10.54
N THR A 25 -19.79 -1.54 -9.79
CA THR A 25 -20.72 -0.50 -10.27
C THR A 25 -20.04 0.87 -10.38
N SER A 26 -20.62 1.77 -11.16
CA SER A 26 -20.16 3.17 -11.23
C SER A 26 -20.22 3.87 -9.87
N ALA A 27 -21.25 3.55 -9.05
CA ALA A 27 -21.38 4.08 -7.69
C ALA A 27 -20.21 3.64 -6.81
N PHE A 28 -19.80 2.38 -6.88
CA PHE A 28 -18.61 1.89 -6.16
C PHE A 28 -17.36 2.71 -6.51
N PHE A 29 -17.10 2.96 -7.79
CA PHE A 29 -15.94 3.74 -8.21
C PHE A 29 -16.03 5.21 -7.79
N TYR A 30 -17.23 5.78 -7.83
CA TYR A 30 -17.45 7.14 -7.34
C TYR A 30 -17.11 7.26 -5.83
N ASP A 31 -17.61 6.34 -5.01
CA ASP A 31 -17.35 6.32 -3.57
C ASP A 31 -15.88 6.05 -3.27
N LEU A 32 -15.26 5.10 -3.99
CA LEU A 32 -13.83 4.78 -3.85
C LEU A 32 -12.96 6.01 -4.16
N PHE A 33 -13.16 6.66 -5.29
CA PHE A 33 -12.35 7.82 -5.68
C PHE A 33 -12.62 9.03 -4.80
N SER A 34 -13.86 9.24 -4.36
CA SER A 34 -14.20 10.29 -3.38
C SER A 34 -13.49 10.04 -2.05
N GLY A 35 -13.44 8.79 -1.59
CA GLY A 35 -12.70 8.40 -0.39
C GLY A 35 -11.19 8.61 -0.54
N ILE A 36 -10.62 8.29 -1.71
CA ILE A 36 -9.19 8.52 -2.02
C ILE A 36 -8.87 10.02 -2.02
N ASP A 37 -9.71 10.85 -2.65
CA ASP A 37 -9.54 12.30 -2.67
C ASP A 37 -9.61 12.88 -1.26
N PHE A 38 -10.60 12.46 -0.46
CA PHE A 38 -10.72 12.86 0.93
C PHE A 38 -9.48 12.50 1.74
N ALA A 39 -9.01 11.25 1.65
CA ALA A 39 -7.86 10.76 2.40
C ALA A 39 -6.54 11.43 1.99
N ASN A 40 -6.45 11.93 0.75
CA ASN A 40 -5.26 12.60 0.24
C ASN A 40 -5.31 14.13 0.36
N ASP A 41 -6.41 14.72 0.81
CA ASP A 41 -6.49 16.18 1.03
C ASP A 41 -5.54 16.60 2.16
N PRO A 42 -4.59 17.54 1.91
CA PRO A 42 -3.68 18.04 2.93
C PRO A 42 -4.38 18.58 4.18
N LYS A 43 -5.64 19.05 4.06
CA LYS A 43 -6.43 19.50 5.22
C LYS A 43 -6.75 18.35 6.18
N HIS A 44 -7.04 17.17 5.63
CA HIS A 44 -7.34 15.98 6.43
C HIS A 44 -6.04 15.34 6.97
N LEU A 45 -5.01 15.26 6.13
CA LEU A 45 -3.71 14.76 6.55
C LEU A 45 -3.12 15.55 7.72
N LYS A 46 -3.27 16.88 7.74
CA LYS A 46 -2.81 17.75 8.84
C LYS A 46 -3.57 17.57 10.15
N GLN A 47 -4.71 16.86 10.14
CA GLN A 47 -5.46 16.53 11.36
C GLN A 47 -4.96 15.25 12.03
N MET A 48 -4.11 14.49 11.37
CA MET A 48 -3.51 13.29 11.96
C MET A 48 -2.55 13.69 13.09
N PRO A 49 -2.46 12.89 14.17
CA PRO A 49 -1.47 13.10 15.22
C PRO A 49 -0.05 13.04 14.64
N THR A 50 0.74 14.09 14.84
CA THR A 50 2.09 14.18 14.24
C THR A 50 3.06 13.11 14.73
N GLU A 51 2.81 12.55 15.92
CA GLU A 51 3.60 11.48 16.54
C GLU A 51 3.13 10.07 16.11
N LEU A 52 2.06 9.96 15.32
CA LEU A 52 1.59 8.66 14.84
C LEU A 52 2.66 8.00 13.96
N PRO A 53 3.18 6.82 14.35
CA PRO A 53 4.13 6.11 13.51
C PRO A 53 3.42 5.49 12.30
N ILE A 54 4.00 5.65 11.13
CA ILE A 54 3.47 5.17 9.86
C ILE A 54 4.56 4.36 9.16
N ILE A 55 4.20 3.15 8.72
CA ILE A 55 5.03 2.34 7.85
C ILE A 55 4.35 2.19 6.48
N LEU A 56 5.07 2.52 5.43
CA LEU A 56 4.68 2.34 4.04
C LEU A 56 5.51 1.18 3.46
N LEU A 57 4.84 0.15 2.99
CA LEU A 57 5.46 -1.01 2.37
C LEU A 57 4.90 -1.17 0.96
N SER A 58 5.75 -1.29 -0.05
CA SER A 58 5.31 -1.45 -1.43
C SER A 58 6.31 -2.28 -2.23
N GLY A 59 5.81 -3.03 -3.19
CA GLY A 59 6.67 -3.61 -4.21
C GLY A 59 7.27 -2.54 -5.13
N GLN A 60 8.55 -2.69 -5.46
CA GLN A 60 9.21 -1.74 -6.35
C GLN A 60 8.64 -1.81 -7.78
N ASP A 61 8.13 -2.97 -8.19
CA ASP A 61 7.57 -3.23 -9.51
C ASP A 61 6.02 -3.18 -9.50
N ASP A 62 5.42 -2.60 -8.44
CA ASP A 62 3.97 -2.39 -8.34
C ASP A 62 3.52 -1.20 -9.19
N PRO A 63 2.76 -1.41 -10.29
CA PRO A 63 2.26 -0.31 -11.12
C PRO A 63 1.20 0.53 -10.41
N VAL A 64 0.46 -0.01 -9.42
CA VAL A 64 -0.51 0.75 -8.62
C VAL A 64 0.21 1.77 -7.75
N GLY A 65 1.36 1.40 -7.19
CA GLY A 65 2.28 2.32 -6.48
C GLY A 65 3.15 3.16 -7.42
N GLY A 66 2.89 3.14 -8.73
CA GLY A 66 3.67 3.89 -9.72
C GLY A 66 5.14 3.45 -9.78
N MET A 67 5.41 2.16 -9.66
CA MET A 67 6.77 1.61 -9.53
C MET A 67 7.54 2.28 -8.38
N GLY A 68 6.90 2.41 -7.23
CA GLY A 68 7.42 3.03 -6.02
C GLY A 68 7.39 4.57 -5.99
N LYS A 69 7.20 5.24 -7.13
CA LYS A 69 7.24 6.71 -7.21
C LYS A 69 6.11 7.39 -6.47
N GLU A 70 4.89 6.84 -6.57
CA GLU A 70 3.72 7.41 -5.89
C GLU A 70 3.79 7.19 -4.38
N VAL A 71 4.36 6.07 -3.94
CA VAL A 71 4.57 5.78 -2.51
C VAL A 71 5.62 6.72 -1.92
N LEU A 72 6.69 7.04 -2.66
CA LEU A 72 7.68 8.07 -2.28
C LEU A 72 7.04 9.46 -2.15
N LYS A 73 6.15 9.83 -3.09
CA LYS A 73 5.41 11.08 -3.01
C LYS A 73 4.46 11.10 -1.81
N LEU A 74 3.80 9.98 -1.50
CA LEU A 74 2.95 9.87 -0.32
C LEU A 74 3.76 10.07 0.96
N LYS A 75 4.93 9.40 1.09
CA LYS A 75 5.83 9.62 2.22
C LYS A 75 6.14 11.11 2.39
N LYS A 76 6.62 11.75 1.32
CA LYS A 76 6.95 13.18 1.36
C LYS A 76 5.74 14.03 1.77
N ARG A 77 4.55 13.75 1.23
CA ARG A 77 3.32 14.48 1.58
C ARG A 77 2.97 14.36 3.06
N LEU A 78 3.11 13.16 3.64
CA LEU A 78 2.89 12.92 5.07
C LEU A 78 3.88 13.73 5.91
N GLU A 79 5.16 13.72 5.56
CA GLU A 79 6.20 14.50 6.21
C GLU A 79 5.94 16.01 6.09
N ASP A 80 5.57 16.50 4.91
CA ASP A 80 5.21 17.92 4.66
C ASP A 80 3.94 18.34 5.46
N CYS A 81 3.08 17.37 5.82
CA CYS A 81 1.92 17.60 6.71
C CYS A 81 2.26 17.51 8.20
N GLY A 82 3.51 17.24 8.55
CA GLY A 82 4.01 17.29 9.93
C GLY A 82 4.20 15.93 10.60
N MET A 83 3.99 14.80 9.88
CA MET A 83 4.23 13.46 10.43
C MET A 83 5.71 13.24 10.67
N LYS A 84 6.10 12.84 11.90
CA LYS A 84 7.50 12.71 12.31
C LYS A 84 8.09 11.33 12.10
N HIS A 85 7.26 10.30 12.11
CA HIS A 85 7.68 8.90 12.11
C HIS A 85 7.11 8.17 10.88
N VAL A 86 7.56 8.58 9.67
CA VAL A 86 7.13 7.94 8.41
C VAL A 86 8.27 7.10 7.84
N HIS A 87 8.10 5.80 7.89
CA HIS A 87 9.04 4.82 7.36
C HIS A 87 8.56 4.29 6.01
N LEU A 88 9.47 4.06 5.07
CA LEU A 88 9.16 3.49 3.77
C LEU A 88 10.17 2.39 3.42
N THR A 89 9.65 1.25 2.98
CA THR A 89 10.46 0.19 2.36
C THR A 89 9.85 -0.20 1.01
N LEU A 90 10.69 -0.19 -0.02
CA LEU A 90 10.37 -0.71 -1.34
C LEU A 90 11.07 -2.06 -1.51
N TYR A 91 10.30 -3.12 -1.78
CA TYR A 91 10.81 -4.47 -1.98
C TYR A 91 11.15 -4.71 -3.44
N PRO A 92 12.42 -4.98 -3.78
CA PRO A 92 12.85 -5.20 -5.16
C PRO A 92 12.12 -6.39 -5.79
N HIS A 93 11.75 -6.26 -7.06
CA HIS A 93 11.11 -7.32 -7.87
C HIS A 93 9.80 -7.86 -7.28
N LYS A 94 9.13 -7.08 -6.42
CA LYS A 94 7.81 -7.40 -5.86
C LYS A 94 6.77 -6.44 -6.39
N ARG A 95 5.51 -6.91 -6.39
CA ARG A 95 4.35 -6.20 -6.93
C ARG A 95 3.36 -5.81 -5.83
N HIS A 96 2.07 -5.82 -6.13
CA HIS A 96 1.04 -5.22 -5.26
C HIS A 96 0.80 -6.00 -3.96
N GLU A 97 0.73 -7.32 -4.03
CA GLU A 97 0.37 -8.16 -2.88
C GLU A 97 1.59 -8.66 -2.10
N LEU A 98 2.31 -7.75 -1.44
CA LEU A 98 3.52 -8.09 -0.68
C LEU A 98 3.35 -9.23 0.33
N LEU A 99 2.17 -9.33 0.97
CA LEU A 99 1.89 -10.34 1.98
C LEU A 99 1.66 -11.74 1.39
N ASN A 100 1.57 -11.84 0.07
CA ASN A 100 1.37 -13.08 -0.68
C ASN A 100 2.57 -13.41 -1.60
N GLU A 101 3.60 -12.59 -1.59
CA GLU A 101 4.83 -12.82 -2.37
C GLU A 101 5.71 -13.92 -1.76
N ASP A 102 6.71 -14.39 -2.48
CA ASP A 102 7.63 -15.44 -2.02
C ASP A 102 8.40 -15.05 -0.76
N ASN A 103 8.75 -13.75 -0.66
CA ASN A 103 9.44 -13.20 0.50
C ASN A 103 8.50 -12.68 1.61
N ARG A 104 7.24 -13.09 1.63
CA ARG A 104 6.23 -12.59 2.60
C ARG A 104 6.67 -12.66 4.06
N TYR A 105 7.48 -13.65 4.43
CA TYR A 105 7.97 -13.78 5.81
C TYR A 105 8.92 -12.62 6.20
N GLU A 106 9.74 -12.13 5.27
CA GLU A 106 10.54 -10.93 5.49
C GLU A 106 9.65 -9.71 5.72
N VAL A 107 8.55 -9.58 4.96
CA VAL A 107 7.57 -8.51 5.15
C VAL A 107 6.88 -8.61 6.50
N TYR A 108 6.50 -9.82 6.93
CA TYR A 108 5.90 -10.07 8.25
C TYR A 108 6.85 -9.70 9.38
N GLU A 109 8.11 -10.11 9.30
CA GLU A 109 9.12 -9.76 10.29
C GLU A 109 9.34 -8.23 10.37
N HIS A 110 9.33 -7.56 9.23
CA HIS A 110 9.45 -6.11 9.18
C HIS A 110 8.26 -5.41 9.85
N ILE A 111 7.04 -5.87 9.59
CA ILE A 111 5.83 -5.37 10.25
C ILE A 111 5.89 -5.61 11.77
N LEU A 112 6.23 -6.83 12.19
CA LEU A 112 6.35 -7.18 13.61
C LEU A 112 7.42 -6.33 14.31
N LYS A 113 8.57 -6.10 13.67
CA LYS A 113 9.61 -5.23 14.20
C LYS A 113 9.12 -3.80 14.38
N PHE A 114 8.37 -3.27 13.41
CA PHE A 114 7.78 -1.94 13.50
C PHE A 114 6.79 -1.85 14.67
N ILE A 115 5.88 -2.82 14.81
CA ILE A 115 4.92 -2.89 15.90
C ILE A 115 5.64 -2.94 17.26
N ASN A 116 6.71 -3.74 17.39
CA ASN A 116 7.45 -3.86 18.64
C ASN A 116 8.21 -2.58 19.03
N ILE A 117 8.52 -1.70 18.07
CA ILE A 117 9.20 -0.42 18.33
C ILE A 117 8.21 0.66 18.76
N TYR A 118 7.01 0.67 18.19
CA TYR A 118 6.06 1.76 18.28
C TYR A 118 4.72 1.39 18.94
N GLY A 119 4.47 0.08 19.19
CA GLY A 119 3.23 -0.44 19.75
C GLY A 119 3.20 -0.61 21.27
#